data_e2dd5adc11edc38b7772222b2609b86e
#
_entry.id   e2dd5adc11edc38b7772222b2609b86e
#
_cell.length_a   1.000
_cell.length_b   1.000
_cell.length_c   1.000
_cell.angle_alpha   90.00
_cell.angle_beta   90.00
_cell.angle_gamma   90.00
#
_symmetry.space_group_name_H-M   'P 1'
#
loop_
_entity.id
_entity.type
_entity.pdbx_description
1 polymer ?
#
loop_
_entity_poly.entity_id
_entity_poly.type
_entity_poly.pdbx_seq_one_letter_code
_entity_poly.pdbx_strand_id
1 'polypeptide(L)'
;ERRAMVSAAEQLAANLNFGALAKAEELKKRIWFTLGALLVYRLGTYIPLPGIDPSAWEQIFRTQAGGILGMFNMFSGGGIHRMAIFALNIMPYISASIIIQLMTTVSPTLEQLKKEGEQGRKVMNQYTRYLTVLLAVFQSYGIAIGLEGAGSVVSEAGWMFRISTVLTLTGGTMFLMWLGEQITARGIGNGISLIIMAGIVAELPSAIAGTLELGRQGALSTGLILVVLVMSVVVIGFIVFMERAQRRLLIQYPKRQVGNRMFEGQSSHLPLKLNTSGVIPPIFASSLLLLPTTVANFNAGQGPEWFNVITTQLGHGRPLFLILYIALIVFFAFFYTAIVFNPTETAENLKKHGGFIPGIRPGERTAEYIDYVLSRITCIGAAYLAIVCLLPEILISYAAVPFYFGGTSLLIVVSVTMDTVAQIQGYLLAHQYEGLIKRSKLRGRRR
;
A
#
# COMPACT_ATOMS: atom_id res chain seq x y z
N GLU A 1 20.88 -34.25 -0.75
CA GLU A 1 20.80 -32.99 0.01
C GLU A 1 21.30 -31.74 -0.74
N ARG A 2 22.13 -31.84 -1.79
CA ARG A 2 22.59 -30.71 -2.61
C ARG A 2 21.56 -30.18 -3.64
N ARG A 3 20.40 -30.84 -3.82
CA ARG A 3 19.32 -30.37 -4.74
C ARG A 3 18.27 -29.45 -4.12
N ALA A 4 18.35 -29.13 -2.83
CA ALA A 4 17.37 -28.32 -2.12
C ALA A 4 17.69 -26.82 -2.03
N MET A 5 18.82 -26.38 -2.58
CA MET A 5 19.18 -24.96 -2.60
C MET A 5 19.29 -24.39 -4.02
N VAL A 6 18.31 -24.70 -4.85
CA VAL A 6 18.07 -23.82 -6.00
C VAL A 6 17.62 -22.51 -5.40
N SER A 7 18.39 -21.44 -5.62
CA SER A 7 18.11 -20.15 -5.01
C SER A 7 16.69 -19.72 -5.39
N ALA A 8 15.99 -19.08 -4.46
CA ALA A 8 14.64 -18.56 -4.74
C ALA A 8 14.61 -17.63 -5.98
N ALA A 9 15.76 -17.02 -6.31
CA ALA A 9 15.95 -16.24 -7.51
C ALA A 9 15.99 -17.11 -8.78
N GLU A 10 16.61 -18.28 -8.74
CA GLU A 10 16.62 -19.23 -9.88
C GLU A 10 15.24 -19.87 -10.07
N GLN A 11 14.50 -20.14 -9.01
CA GLN A 11 13.10 -20.57 -9.11
C GLN A 11 12.19 -19.45 -9.66
N LEU A 12 12.42 -18.22 -9.28
CA LEU A 12 11.71 -17.04 -9.83
C LEU A 12 12.05 -16.87 -11.33
N ALA A 13 13.32 -16.95 -11.69
CA ALA A 13 13.78 -16.84 -13.09
C ALA A 13 13.33 -18.03 -13.95
N ALA A 14 13.33 -19.25 -13.41
CA ALA A 14 12.84 -20.43 -14.09
C ALA A 14 11.31 -20.44 -14.27
N ASN A 15 10.56 -19.82 -13.34
CA ASN A 15 9.11 -19.72 -13.40
C ASN A 15 8.61 -18.53 -14.24
N LEU A 16 9.44 -17.53 -14.48
CA LEU A 16 9.17 -16.44 -15.42
C LEU A 16 9.56 -16.86 -16.86
N ASN A 17 8.99 -17.96 -17.33
CA ASN A 17 9.10 -18.30 -18.73
C ASN A 17 8.29 -17.29 -19.55
N PHE A 18 8.97 -16.26 -20.09
CA PHE A 18 8.38 -15.29 -21.01
C PHE A 18 7.65 -15.96 -22.19
N GLY A 19 8.06 -17.16 -22.60
CA GLY A 19 7.37 -17.97 -23.58
C GLY A 19 6.00 -18.49 -23.12
N ALA A 20 5.83 -18.77 -21.81
CA ALA A 20 4.52 -19.14 -21.25
C ALA A 20 3.60 -17.92 -21.11
N LEU A 21 4.17 -16.77 -20.76
CA LEU A 21 3.47 -15.49 -20.71
C LEU A 21 2.92 -15.10 -22.09
N ALA A 22 3.70 -15.37 -23.15
CA ALA A 22 3.29 -15.11 -24.54
C ALA A 22 2.10 -15.97 -25.00
N LYS A 23 1.88 -17.13 -24.41
CA LYS A 23 0.79 -18.08 -24.75
C LYS A 23 -0.49 -17.86 -23.96
N ALA A 24 -0.46 -17.14 -22.85
CA ALA A 24 -1.61 -16.86 -22.00
C ALA A 24 -2.31 -15.57 -22.47
N GLU A 25 -3.27 -15.69 -23.39
CA GLU A 25 -3.98 -14.52 -23.94
C GLU A 25 -4.77 -13.74 -22.89
N GLU A 26 -5.39 -14.40 -21.95
CA GLU A 26 -6.16 -13.77 -20.88
C GLU A 26 -5.25 -12.92 -19.98
N LEU A 27 -4.10 -13.47 -19.61
CA LEU A 27 -3.10 -12.75 -18.80
C LEU A 27 -2.56 -11.53 -19.54
N LYS A 28 -2.30 -11.63 -20.83
CA LYS A 28 -1.91 -10.48 -21.66
C LYS A 28 -2.96 -9.39 -21.66
N LYS A 29 -4.23 -9.72 -21.85
CA LYS A 29 -5.32 -8.73 -21.80
C LYS A 29 -5.37 -8.01 -20.47
N ARG A 30 -5.20 -8.73 -19.36
CA ARG A 30 -5.15 -8.15 -18.01
C ARG A 30 -3.96 -7.22 -17.81
N ILE A 31 -2.77 -7.61 -18.28
CA ILE A 31 -1.56 -6.78 -18.20
C ILE A 31 -1.75 -5.50 -19.01
N TRP A 32 -2.21 -5.61 -20.26
CA TRP A 32 -2.44 -4.44 -21.12
C TRP A 32 -3.51 -3.51 -20.58
N PHE A 33 -4.57 -4.06 -19.98
CA PHE A 33 -5.60 -3.26 -19.31
C PHE A 33 -5.01 -2.48 -18.14
N THR A 34 -4.20 -3.13 -17.30
CA THR A 34 -3.53 -2.49 -16.15
C THR A 34 -2.59 -1.37 -16.61
N LEU A 35 -1.76 -1.63 -17.62
CA LEU A 35 -0.86 -0.62 -18.16
C LEU A 35 -1.62 0.56 -18.77
N GLY A 36 -2.71 0.29 -19.51
CA GLY A 36 -3.56 1.33 -20.07
C GLY A 36 -4.24 2.19 -18.99
N ALA A 37 -4.71 1.58 -17.92
CA ALA A 37 -5.29 2.29 -16.78
C ALA A 37 -4.27 3.16 -16.04
N LEU A 38 -3.05 2.68 -15.85
CA LEU A 38 -1.96 3.46 -15.27
C LEU A 38 -1.53 4.62 -16.17
N LEU A 39 -1.58 4.43 -17.48
CA LEU A 39 -1.35 5.52 -18.44
C LEU A 39 -2.41 6.62 -18.32
N VAL A 40 -3.69 6.25 -18.20
CA VAL A 40 -4.79 7.20 -17.98
C VAL A 40 -4.60 7.97 -16.67
N TYR A 41 -4.24 7.27 -15.59
CA TYR A 41 -3.87 7.92 -14.34
C TYR A 41 -2.75 8.95 -14.53
N ARG A 42 -1.69 8.58 -15.21
CA ARG A 42 -0.54 9.46 -15.42
C ARG A 42 -0.88 10.68 -16.25
N LEU A 43 -1.70 10.53 -17.28
CA LEU A 43 -2.18 11.66 -18.09
C LEU A 43 -2.97 12.66 -17.23
N GLY A 44 -3.84 12.18 -16.36
CA GLY A 44 -4.62 13.04 -15.47
C GLY A 44 -3.77 13.85 -14.47
N THR A 45 -2.57 13.38 -14.12
CA THR A 45 -1.66 14.13 -13.25
C THR A 45 -1.01 15.34 -13.92
N TYR A 46 -1.16 15.49 -15.22
CA TYR A 46 -0.68 16.65 -15.99
C TYR A 46 -1.77 17.67 -16.32
N ILE A 47 -3.04 17.37 -16.08
CA ILE A 47 -4.15 18.28 -16.34
C ILE A 47 -4.27 19.24 -15.17
N PRO A 48 -3.98 20.55 -15.32
CA PRO A 48 -4.04 21.51 -14.22
C PRO A 48 -5.48 21.83 -13.81
N LEU A 49 -5.65 22.27 -12.57
CA LEU A 49 -6.92 22.82 -12.10
C LEU A 49 -7.28 24.12 -12.84
N PRO A 50 -8.52 24.31 -13.21
CA PRO A 50 -8.96 25.58 -13.82
C PRO A 50 -8.84 26.74 -12.82
N GLY A 51 -8.43 27.89 -13.33
CA GLY A 51 -8.33 29.13 -12.54
C GLY A 51 -7.06 29.30 -11.72
N ILE A 52 -6.05 28.49 -11.95
CA ILE A 52 -4.75 28.53 -11.26
C ILE A 52 -3.65 28.94 -12.24
N ASP A 53 -2.72 29.79 -11.78
CA ASP A 53 -1.46 30.06 -12.47
C ASP A 53 -0.42 28.99 -12.05
N PRO A 54 -0.02 28.09 -12.96
CA PRO A 54 0.92 27.02 -12.64
C PRO A 54 2.31 27.53 -12.24
N SER A 55 2.74 28.67 -12.81
CA SER A 55 4.06 29.24 -12.56
C SER A 55 4.17 29.82 -11.15
N ALA A 56 3.15 30.53 -10.71
CA ALA A 56 3.08 31.08 -9.36
C ALA A 56 2.99 29.99 -8.30
N TRP A 57 2.21 28.94 -8.58
CA TRP A 57 2.11 27.79 -7.68
C TRP A 57 3.47 27.03 -7.56
N GLU A 58 4.16 26.82 -8.66
CA GLU A 58 5.45 26.14 -8.65
C GLU A 58 6.49 26.85 -7.77
N GLN A 59 6.53 28.17 -7.81
CA GLN A 59 7.41 28.95 -6.95
C GLN A 59 7.10 28.77 -5.47
N ILE A 60 5.83 28.80 -5.09
CA ILE A 60 5.38 28.56 -3.70
C ILE A 60 5.68 27.13 -3.29
N PHE A 61 5.43 26.16 -4.14
CA PHE A 61 5.69 24.76 -3.85
C PHE A 61 7.17 24.50 -3.58
N ARG A 62 8.08 25.10 -4.37
CA ARG A 62 9.53 24.94 -4.18
C ARG A 62 10.01 25.42 -2.82
N THR A 63 9.40 26.45 -2.25
CA THR A 63 9.74 26.95 -0.92
C THR A 63 9.25 26.06 0.21
N GLN A 64 8.17 25.30 -0.03
CA GLN A 64 7.52 24.43 0.96
C GLN A 64 7.74 22.94 0.72
N ALA A 65 8.45 22.57 -0.34
CA ALA A 65 8.66 21.18 -0.74
C ALA A 65 9.40 20.31 0.30
N GLY A 66 10.07 20.93 1.26
CA GLY A 66 10.78 20.23 2.35
C GLY A 66 9.91 19.65 3.46
N GLY A 67 8.57 19.76 3.38
CA GLY A 67 7.66 19.34 4.44
C GLY A 67 6.75 18.19 4.04
N ILE A 68 5.65 18.08 4.77
CA ILE A 68 4.57 17.09 4.55
C ILE A 68 4.01 17.19 3.12
N LEU A 69 3.99 18.38 2.55
CA LEU A 69 3.53 18.65 1.19
C LEU A 69 4.36 17.90 0.13
N GLY A 70 5.68 17.78 0.32
CA GLY A 70 6.56 17.02 -0.56
C GLY A 70 6.31 15.51 -0.49
N MET A 71 6.02 14.99 0.70
CA MET A 71 5.65 13.59 0.88
C MET A 71 4.34 13.26 0.15
N PHE A 72 3.34 14.13 0.22
CA PHE A 72 2.11 14.00 -0.54
C PHE A 72 2.32 14.06 -2.04
N ASN A 73 3.15 15.00 -2.48
CA ASN A 73 3.45 15.13 -3.88
C ASN A 73 4.02 13.84 -4.46
N MET A 74 4.84 13.14 -3.69
CA MET A 74 5.39 11.87 -4.09
C MET A 74 4.29 10.79 -4.24
N PHE A 75 3.38 10.69 -3.29
CA PHE A 75 2.25 9.76 -3.38
C PHE A 75 1.28 10.11 -4.51
N SER A 76 1.12 11.39 -4.83
CA SER A 76 0.27 11.85 -5.93
C SER A 76 0.95 11.79 -7.30
N GLY A 77 2.22 11.39 -7.38
CA GLY A 77 2.98 11.34 -8.63
C GLY A 77 3.22 12.71 -9.26
N GLY A 78 3.50 13.72 -8.43
CA GLY A 78 3.70 15.10 -8.86
C GLY A 78 2.39 15.88 -9.08
N GLY A 79 1.25 15.30 -8.72
CA GLY A 79 -0.05 15.93 -8.89
C GLY A 79 -0.20 17.22 -8.09
N ILE A 80 0.37 17.29 -6.89
CA ILE A 80 0.34 18.52 -6.06
C ILE A 80 1.30 19.56 -6.59
N HIS A 81 2.48 19.17 -7.01
CA HIS A 81 3.46 20.09 -7.60
C HIS A 81 2.89 20.82 -8.82
N ARG A 82 2.14 20.13 -9.65
CA ARG A 82 1.46 20.70 -10.82
C ARG A 82 0.05 21.21 -10.52
N MET A 83 -0.44 21.01 -9.31
CA MET A 83 -1.83 21.23 -8.91
C MET A 83 -2.81 20.67 -9.95
N ALA A 84 -2.66 19.39 -10.21
CA ALA A 84 -3.48 18.66 -11.17
C ALA A 84 -4.85 18.28 -10.61
N ILE A 85 -5.74 17.83 -11.48
CA ILE A 85 -7.06 17.30 -11.08
C ILE A 85 -6.97 16.09 -10.14
N PHE A 86 -5.87 15.35 -10.15
CA PHE A 86 -5.58 14.24 -9.26
C PHE A 86 -4.68 14.63 -8.06
N ALA A 87 -4.68 15.90 -7.67
CA ALA A 87 -3.84 16.36 -6.56
C ALA A 87 -4.13 15.64 -5.24
N LEU A 88 -5.39 15.34 -4.95
CA LEU A 88 -5.76 14.53 -3.78
C LEU A 88 -5.41 13.04 -3.91
N ASN A 89 -5.18 12.58 -5.13
CA ASN A 89 -4.97 11.16 -5.43
C ASN A 89 -6.07 10.27 -4.79
N ILE A 90 -5.72 9.14 -4.21
CA ILE A 90 -6.64 8.20 -3.54
C ILE A 90 -6.66 8.42 -2.01
N MET A 91 -5.98 9.44 -1.50
CA MET A 91 -5.86 9.68 -0.06
C MET A 91 -7.21 9.78 0.68
N PRO A 92 -8.24 10.47 0.18
CA PRO A 92 -9.56 10.47 0.82
C PRO A 92 -10.18 9.08 0.93
N TYR A 93 -9.98 8.24 -0.06
CA TYR A 93 -10.46 6.85 -0.05
C TYR A 93 -9.72 6.00 1.00
N ILE A 94 -8.41 6.15 1.12
CA ILE A 94 -7.63 5.45 2.13
C ILE A 94 -8.10 5.85 3.53
N SER A 95 -8.24 7.13 3.79
CA SER A 95 -8.75 7.64 5.07
C SER A 95 -10.15 7.13 5.38
N ALA A 96 -11.05 7.13 4.40
CA ALA A 96 -12.40 6.59 4.54
C ALA A 96 -12.39 5.08 4.85
N SER A 97 -11.54 4.33 4.17
CA SER A 97 -11.39 2.89 4.37
C SER A 97 -10.90 2.58 5.79
N ILE A 98 -9.94 3.36 6.31
CA ILE A 98 -9.45 3.23 7.68
C ILE A 98 -10.59 3.49 8.67
N ILE A 99 -11.30 4.59 8.51
CA ILE A 99 -12.40 4.97 9.42
C ILE A 99 -13.46 3.88 9.45
N ILE A 100 -13.89 3.36 8.31
CA ILE A 100 -14.87 2.28 8.24
C ILE A 100 -14.34 1.00 8.89
N GLN A 101 -13.08 0.63 8.68
CA GLN A 101 -12.48 -0.54 9.33
C GLN A 101 -12.39 -0.39 10.84
N LEU A 102 -12.01 0.79 11.35
CA LEU A 102 -12.03 1.08 12.78
C LEU A 102 -13.45 1.04 13.35
N MET A 103 -14.42 1.56 12.62
CA MET A 103 -15.83 1.54 13.02
C MET A 103 -16.40 0.13 13.08
N THR A 104 -15.89 -0.83 12.32
CA THR A 104 -16.33 -2.24 12.45
C THR A 104 -16.00 -2.87 13.78
N THR A 105 -15.00 -2.37 14.49
CA THR A 105 -14.65 -2.84 15.84
C THR A 105 -15.49 -2.20 16.94
N VAL A 106 -16.05 -1.02 16.68
CA VAL A 106 -16.81 -0.24 17.66
C VAL A 106 -18.32 -0.44 17.50
N SER A 107 -18.79 -0.55 16.24
CA SER A 107 -20.21 -0.66 15.93
C SER A 107 -20.65 -2.11 15.74
N PRO A 108 -21.61 -2.62 16.57
CA PRO A 108 -22.14 -3.97 16.42
C PRO A 108 -22.80 -4.21 15.06
N THR A 109 -23.42 -3.18 14.48
CA THR A 109 -24.08 -3.25 13.19
C THR A 109 -23.10 -3.52 12.05
N LEU A 110 -21.95 -2.82 12.06
CA LEU A 110 -20.90 -3.03 11.04
C LEU A 110 -20.18 -4.36 11.24
N GLU A 111 -20.04 -4.81 12.47
CA GLU A 111 -19.51 -6.15 12.76
C GLU A 111 -20.41 -7.27 12.20
N GLN A 112 -21.72 -7.12 12.33
CA GLN A 112 -22.69 -8.04 11.73
C GLN A 112 -22.58 -8.06 10.21
N LEU A 113 -22.52 -6.89 9.56
CA LEU A 113 -22.31 -6.78 8.13
C LEU A 113 -21.03 -7.47 7.66
N LYS A 114 -19.95 -7.37 8.44
CA LYS A 114 -18.70 -8.08 8.15
C LYS A 114 -18.88 -9.61 8.17
N LYS A 115 -19.74 -10.13 9.07
CA LYS A 115 -20.04 -11.56 9.18
C LYS A 115 -20.98 -12.09 8.10
N GLU A 116 -21.75 -11.23 7.43
CA GLU A 116 -22.67 -11.59 6.34
C GLU A 116 -21.96 -11.98 5.02
N GLY A 117 -20.64 -11.88 4.95
CA GLY A 117 -19.86 -12.29 3.79
C GLY A 117 -19.90 -11.27 2.64
N GLU A 118 -20.16 -11.72 1.39
CA GLU A 118 -20.07 -10.86 0.21
C GLU A 118 -21.12 -9.73 0.16
N GLN A 119 -22.32 -9.98 0.65
CA GLN A 119 -23.37 -8.96 0.68
C GLN A 119 -23.01 -7.83 1.65
N GLY A 120 -22.55 -8.20 2.84
CA GLY A 120 -22.06 -7.22 3.83
C GLY A 120 -20.87 -6.41 3.34
N ARG A 121 -19.94 -7.05 2.62
CA ARG A 121 -18.81 -6.33 1.98
C ARG A 121 -19.26 -5.29 0.97
N LYS A 122 -20.25 -5.58 0.15
CA LYS A 122 -20.81 -4.61 -0.80
C LYS A 122 -21.37 -3.38 -0.11
N VAL A 123 -22.10 -3.57 0.98
CA VAL A 123 -22.66 -2.47 1.79
C VAL A 123 -21.55 -1.65 2.45
N MET A 124 -20.54 -2.31 3.02
CA MET A 124 -19.39 -1.63 3.60
C MET A 124 -18.60 -0.82 2.58
N ASN A 125 -18.38 -1.37 1.38
CA ASN A 125 -17.74 -0.63 0.30
C ASN A 125 -18.55 0.60 -0.12
N GLN A 126 -19.86 0.51 -0.11
CA GLN A 126 -20.75 1.63 -0.41
C GLN A 126 -20.65 2.74 0.64
N TYR A 127 -20.59 2.39 1.93
CA TYR A 127 -20.33 3.35 3.00
C TYR A 127 -18.95 3.98 2.88
N THR A 128 -17.95 3.22 2.51
CA THR A 128 -16.60 3.74 2.24
C THR A 128 -16.61 4.76 1.10
N ARG A 129 -17.35 4.51 0.03
CA ARG A 129 -17.50 5.46 -1.09
C ARG A 129 -18.17 6.76 -0.64
N TYR A 130 -19.24 6.69 0.13
CA TYR A 130 -19.92 7.88 0.63
C TYR A 130 -19.03 8.72 1.54
N LEU A 131 -18.30 8.05 2.44
CA LEU A 131 -17.35 8.73 3.31
C LEU A 131 -16.18 9.32 2.52
N THR A 132 -15.73 8.66 1.46
CA THR A 132 -14.71 9.18 0.55
C THR A 132 -15.14 10.46 -0.11
N VAL A 133 -16.38 10.53 -0.60
CA VAL A 133 -16.94 11.77 -1.17
C VAL A 133 -16.96 12.90 -0.15
N LEU A 134 -17.43 12.62 1.07
CA LEU A 134 -17.46 13.60 2.14
C LEU A 134 -16.08 14.16 2.47
N LEU A 135 -15.10 13.28 2.67
CA LEU A 135 -13.72 13.66 2.96
C LEU A 135 -13.06 14.39 1.79
N ALA A 136 -13.31 13.96 0.56
CA ALA A 136 -12.79 14.62 -0.63
C ALA A 136 -13.34 16.04 -0.79
N VAL A 137 -14.62 16.26 -0.56
CA VAL A 137 -15.24 17.60 -0.56
C VAL A 137 -14.60 18.47 0.52
N PHE A 138 -14.46 17.94 1.73
CA PHE A 138 -13.86 18.68 2.83
C PHE A 138 -12.40 19.07 2.54
N GLN A 139 -11.58 18.13 2.10
CA GLN A 139 -10.17 18.37 1.77
C GLN A 139 -10.01 19.30 0.57
N SER A 140 -10.85 19.15 -0.46
CA SER A 140 -10.85 20.03 -1.64
C SER A 140 -11.18 21.48 -1.28
N TYR A 141 -12.14 21.68 -0.39
CA TYR A 141 -12.48 23.01 0.10
C TYR A 141 -11.31 23.66 0.86
N GLY A 142 -10.58 22.86 1.67
CA GLY A 142 -9.37 23.32 2.32
C GLY A 142 -8.26 23.73 1.37
N ILE A 143 -8.05 22.95 0.34
CA ILE A 143 -7.10 23.31 -0.72
C ILE A 143 -7.51 24.59 -1.43
N ALA A 144 -8.80 24.77 -1.74
CA ALA A 144 -9.31 25.98 -2.37
C ALA A 144 -9.04 27.24 -1.54
N ILE A 145 -9.33 27.19 -0.24
CA ILE A 145 -9.03 28.30 0.69
C ILE A 145 -7.51 28.54 0.79
N GLY A 146 -6.72 27.49 0.92
CA GLY A 146 -5.27 27.59 0.97
C GLY A 146 -4.66 28.25 -0.27
N LEU A 147 -5.19 27.92 -1.46
CA LEU A 147 -4.77 28.54 -2.72
C LEU A 147 -5.17 30.02 -2.82
N GLU A 148 -6.37 30.38 -2.38
CA GLU A 148 -6.82 31.78 -2.32
C GLU A 148 -5.93 32.61 -1.35
N GLY A 149 -5.55 32.03 -0.22
CA GLY A 149 -4.67 32.65 0.75
C GLY A 149 -3.24 32.88 0.26
N ALA A 150 -2.81 32.15 -0.75
CA ALA A 150 -1.50 32.30 -1.39
C ALA A 150 -1.40 33.52 -2.35
N GLY A 151 -2.46 34.27 -2.53
CA GLY A 151 -2.54 35.62 -3.10
C GLY A 151 -2.32 35.75 -4.61
N SER A 152 -1.28 35.17 -5.19
CA SER A 152 -0.93 35.34 -6.62
C SER A 152 -1.25 34.11 -7.49
N VAL A 153 -1.72 33.03 -6.90
CA VAL A 153 -1.91 31.74 -7.57
C VAL A 153 -3.25 31.64 -8.28
N VAL A 154 -4.29 32.30 -7.75
CA VAL A 154 -5.65 32.24 -8.25
C VAL A 154 -5.93 33.45 -9.11
N SER A 155 -6.39 33.22 -10.35
CA SER A 155 -6.74 34.31 -11.30
C SER A 155 -7.91 35.16 -10.82
N GLU A 156 -8.97 34.50 -10.32
CA GLU A 156 -10.15 35.12 -9.79
C GLU A 156 -10.60 34.41 -8.50
N ALA A 157 -10.30 35.03 -7.35
CA ALA A 157 -10.73 34.50 -6.05
C ALA A 157 -12.24 34.70 -5.87
N GLY A 158 -12.94 33.70 -5.36
CA GLY A 158 -14.36 33.78 -5.08
C GLY A 158 -15.06 32.43 -5.00
N TRP A 159 -16.35 32.46 -4.76
CA TRP A 159 -17.18 31.26 -4.63
C TRP A 159 -17.14 30.36 -5.88
N MET A 160 -17.05 30.95 -7.06
CA MET A 160 -16.99 30.22 -8.31
C MET A 160 -15.71 29.35 -8.38
N PHE A 161 -14.58 29.92 -8.01
CA PHE A 161 -13.31 29.18 -7.92
C PHE A 161 -13.39 28.05 -6.91
N ARG A 162 -13.94 28.31 -5.70
CA ARG A 162 -14.06 27.28 -4.64
C ARG A 162 -14.93 26.12 -5.10
N ILE A 163 -16.09 26.40 -5.67
CA ILE A 163 -17.00 25.36 -6.18
C ILE A 163 -16.34 24.58 -7.31
N SER A 164 -15.72 25.25 -8.27
CA SER A 164 -15.01 24.62 -9.37
C SER A 164 -13.89 23.69 -8.87
N THR A 165 -13.08 24.15 -7.93
CA THR A 165 -11.98 23.37 -7.34
C THR A 165 -12.52 22.16 -6.58
N VAL A 166 -13.54 22.33 -5.76
CA VAL A 166 -14.14 21.21 -5.01
C VAL A 166 -14.71 20.16 -5.95
N LEU A 167 -15.47 20.56 -6.97
CA LEU A 167 -16.04 19.63 -7.94
C LEU A 167 -14.94 18.89 -8.73
N THR A 168 -13.92 19.60 -9.16
CA THR A 168 -12.81 19.02 -9.96
C THR A 168 -11.99 18.03 -9.15
N LEU A 169 -11.55 18.40 -7.95
CA LEU A 169 -10.75 17.53 -7.11
C LEU A 169 -11.53 16.31 -6.60
N THR A 170 -12.78 16.51 -6.19
CA THR A 170 -13.65 15.41 -5.76
C THR A 170 -13.94 14.47 -6.92
N GLY A 171 -14.24 14.99 -8.10
CA GLY A 171 -14.43 14.20 -9.31
C GLY A 171 -13.17 13.40 -9.70
N GLY A 172 -12.01 14.02 -9.60
CA GLY A 172 -10.72 13.33 -9.82
C GLY A 172 -10.47 12.17 -8.86
N THR A 173 -10.74 12.38 -7.57
CA THR A 173 -10.63 11.33 -6.55
C THR A 173 -11.61 10.18 -6.81
N MET A 174 -12.85 10.49 -7.14
CA MET A 174 -13.86 9.48 -7.45
C MET A 174 -13.52 8.70 -8.72
N PHE A 175 -12.98 9.37 -9.73
CA PHE A 175 -12.51 8.73 -10.94
C PHE A 175 -11.34 7.76 -10.65
N LEU A 176 -10.37 8.18 -9.83
CA LEU A 176 -9.24 7.31 -9.45
C LEU A 176 -9.68 6.12 -8.61
N MET A 177 -10.64 6.30 -7.71
CA MET A 177 -11.23 5.21 -6.95
C MET A 177 -11.89 4.18 -7.88
N TRP A 178 -12.70 4.65 -8.82
CA TRP A 178 -13.32 3.80 -9.83
C TRP A 178 -12.26 3.08 -10.70
N LEU A 179 -11.22 3.81 -11.13
CA LEU A 179 -10.13 3.25 -11.92
C LEU A 179 -9.38 2.16 -11.14
N GLY A 180 -9.10 2.38 -9.87
CA GLY A 180 -8.49 1.39 -8.98
C GLY A 180 -9.35 0.13 -8.83
N GLU A 181 -10.66 0.28 -8.70
CA GLU A 181 -11.61 -0.84 -8.67
C GLU A 181 -11.62 -1.61 -10.00
N GLN A 182 -11.59 -0.92 -11.14
CA GLN A 182 -11.52 -1.56 -12.46
C GLN A 182 -10.21 -2.34 -12.65
N ILE A 183 -9.08 -1.80 -12.21
CA ILE A 183 -7.80 -2.52 -12.25
C ILE A 183 -7.87 -3.78 -11.39
N THR A 184 -8.43 -3.70 -10.20
CA THR A 184 -8.60 -4.86 -9.30
C THR A 184 -9.50 -5.92 -9.91
N ALA A 185 -10.59 -5.54 -10.57
CA ALA A 185 -11.56 -6.45 -11.15
C ALA A 185 -11.09 -7.08 -12.47
N ARG A 186 -10.49 -6.28 -13.36
CA ARG A 186 -10.17 -6.67 -14.75
C ARG A 186 -8.68 -6.73 -15.05
N GLY A 187 -7.84 -6.16 -14.20
CA GLY A 187 -6.39 -6.15 -14.34
C GLY A 187 -5.70 -7.18 -13.47
N ILE A 188 -4.49 -6.85 -13.05
CA ILE A 188 -3.63 -7.65 -12.19
C ILE A 188 -3.27 -6.81 -10.97
N GLY A 189 -3.26 -7.42 -9.80
CA GLY A 189 -2.88 -6.77 -8.55
C GLY A 189 -4.03 -5.98 -7.91
N ASN A 190 -3.70 -5.31 -6.83
CA ASN A 190 -4.59 -4.36 -6.17
C ASN A 190 -4.47 -3.00 -6.87
N GLY A 191 -5.53 -2.57 -7.52
CA GLY A 191 -5.53 -1.36 -8.34
C GLY A 191 -5.17 -0.09 -7.56
N ILE A 192 -5.61 0.03 -6.33
CA ILE A 192 -5.29 1.18 -5.46
C ILE A 192 -3.80 1.22 -5.13
N SER A 193 -3.23 0.09 -4.73
CA SER A 193 -1.79 -0.03 -4.45
C SER A 193 -0.95 0.23 -5.69
N LEU A 194 -1.39 -0.22 -6.87
CA LEU A 194 -0.72 0.02 -8.14
C LEU A 194 -0.73 1.50 -8.54
N ILE A 195 -1.81 2.23 -8.30
CA ILE A 195 -1.87 3.66 -8.56
C ILE A 195 -0.90 4.43 -7.66
N ILE A 196 -0.83 4.08 -6.37
CA ILE A 196 0.14 4.68 -5.44
C ILE A 196 1.57 4.38 -5.89
N MET A 197 1.86 3.14 -6.21
CA MET A 197 3.17 2.72 -6.73
C MET A 197 3.54 3.46 -8.01
N ALA A 198 2.62 3.59 -8.95
CA ALA A 198 2.85 4.31 -10.20
C ALA A 198 3.17 5.79 -9.96
N GLY A 199 2.50 6.43 -8.99
CA GLY A 199 2.82 7.78 -8.55
C GLY A 199 4.25 7.90 -8.03
N ILE A 200 4.65 7.01 -7.13
CA ILE A 200 6.00 6.98 -6.54
C ILE A 200 7.07 6.73 -7.61
N VAL A 201 6.88 5.73 -8.46
CA VAL A 201 7.84 5.39 -9.53
C VAL A 201 7.98 6.52 -10.55
N ALA A 202 6.91 7.25 -10.82
CA ALA A 202 6.95 8.36 -11.77
C ALA A 202 7.80 9.54 -11.29
N GLU A 203 7.87 9.79 -9.99
CA GLU A 203 8.71 10.86 -9.40
C GLU A 203 10.17 10.42 -9.16
N LEU A 204 10.48 9.15 -9.23
CA LEU A 204 11.80 8.61 -8.98
C LEU A 204 12.89 9.17 -9.90
N PRO A 205 12.71 9.26 -11.22
CA PRO A 205 13.71 9.83 -12.11
C PRO A 205 14.03 11.29 -11.78
N SER A 206 13.02 12.09 -11.45
CA SER A 206 13.19 13.49 -11.06
C SER A 206 13.96 13.65 -9.75
N ALA A 207 13.70 12.79 -8.77
CA ALA A 207 14.41 12.77 -7.50
C ALA A 207 15.88 12.39 -7.68
N ILE A 208 16.18 11.40 -8.50
CA ILE A 208 17.57 11.00 -8.83
C ILE A 208 18.30 12.12 -9.55
N ALA A 209 17.68 12.72 -10.57
CA ALA A 209 18.26 13.82 -11.33
C ALA A 209 18.56 15.03 -10.43
N GLY A 210 17.63 15.39 -9.55
CA GLY A 210 17.82 16.47 -8.57
C GLY A 210 18.97 16.21 -7.60
N THR A 211 19.11 14.98 -7.12
CA THR A 211 20.22 14.59 -6.22
C THR A 211 21.56 14.65 -6.93
N LEU A 212 21.65 14.19 -8.17
CA LEU A 212 22.87 14.27 -8.99
C LEU A 212 23.25 15.71 -9.30
N GLU A 213 22.27 16.58 -9.58
CA GLU A 213 22.52 18.00 -9.82
C GLU A 213 23.05 18.71 -8.59
N LEU A 214 22.52 18.44 -7.39
CA LEU A 214 23.05 18.94 -6.13
C LEU A 214 24.48 18.45 -5.86
N GLY A 215 24.79 17.22 -6.27
CA GLY A 215 26.16 16.70 -6.24
C GLY A 215 27.09 17.44 -7.18
N ARG A 216 26.62 17.78 -8.39
CA ARG A 216 27.38 18.56 -9.37
C ARG A 216 27.65 19.98 -8.92
N GLN A 217 26.71 20.61 -8.23
CA GLN A 217 26.85 21.96 -7.68
C GLN A 217 27.70 22.01 -6.40
N GLY A 218 28.15 20.87 -5.89
CA GLY A 218 28.96 20.76 -4.66
C GLY A 218 28.18 20.94 -3.36
N ALA A 219 26.85 21.03 -3.42
CA ALA A 219 25.99 21.09 -2.22
C ALA A 219 25.98 19.76 -1.44
N LEU A 220 26.16 18.64 -2.15
CA LEU A 220 26.30 17.30 -1.58
C LEU A 220 27.65 16.71 -1.99
N SER A 221 28.35 16.08 -1.06
CA SER A 221 29.59 15.37 -1.38
C SER A 221 29.30 14.12 -2.22
N THR A 222 30.16 13.83 -3.18
CA THR A 222 30.04 12.62 -4.01
C THR A 222 30.02 11.35 -3.16
N GLY A 223 30.76 11.34 -2.05
CA GLY A 223 30.77 10.22 -1.09
C GLY A 223 29.41 10.01 -0.43
N LEU A 224 28.71 11.08 -0.08
CA LEU A 224 27.35 10.99 0.50
C LEU A 224 26.35 10.42 -0.49
N ILE A 225 26.40 10.81 -1.75
CA ILE A 225 25.53 10.30 -2.81
C ILE A 225 25.76 8.79 -3.00
N LEU A 226 27.02 8.36 -3.01
CA LEU A 226 27.37 6.95 -3.11
C LEU A 226 26.83 6.15 -1.91
N VAL A 227 26.98 6.67 -0.69
CA VAL A 227 26.47 6.04 0.53
C VAL A 227 24.94 5.90 0.48
N VAL A 228 24.22 6.95 0.06
CA VAL A 228 22.76 6.91 -0.07
C VAL A 228 22.32 5.86 -1.10
N LEU A 229 23.01 5.77 -2.23
CA LEU A 229 22.69 4.79 -3.26
C LEU A 229 22.93 3.36 -2.77
N VAL A 230 24.07 3.07 -2.17
CA VAL A 230 24.38 1.76 -1.58
C VAL A 230 23.37 1.41 -0.49
N MET A 231 23.04 2.36 0.36
CA MET A 231 22.05 2.16 1.43
C MET A 231 20.66 1.87 0.87
N SER A 232 20.24 2.54 -0.21
CA SER A 232 18.96 2.23 -0.88
C SER A 232 18.92 0.78 -1.38
N VAL A 233 19.99 0.30 -1.98
CA VAL A 233 20.09 -1.11 -2.43
C VAL A 233 20.03 -2.08 -1.24
N VAL A 234 20.73 -1.78 -0.15
CA VAL A 234 20.70 -2.60 1.08
C VAL A 234 19.30 -2.63 1.69
N VAL A 235 18.63 -1.47 1.74
CA VAL A 235 17.25 -1.37 2.26
C VAL A 235 16.28 -2.16 1.39
N ILE A 236 16.38 -2.10 0.07
CA ILE A 236 15.55 -2.90 -0.84
C ILE A 236 15.78 -4.41 -0.58
N GLY A 237 17.02 -4.83 -0.46
CA GLY A 237 17.36 -6.23 -0.14
C GLY A 237 16.78 -6.68 1.21
N PHE A 238 16.87 -5.82 2.21
CA PHE A 238 16.30 -6.08 3.54
C PHE A 238 14.77 -6.17 3.51
N ILE A 239 14.10 -5.28 2.77
CA ILE A 239 12.65 -5.31 2.59
C ILE A 239 12.22 -6.61 1.91
N VAL A 240 12.88 -7.00 0.83
CA VAL A 240 12.58 -8.26 0.12
C VAL A 240 12.76 -9.46 1.03
N PHE A 241 13.83 -9.48 1.81
CA PHE A 241 14.08 -10.55 2.78
C PHE A 241 12.97 -10.66 3.83
N MET A 242 12.58 -9.54 4.44
CA MET A 242 11.56 -9.50 5.48
C MET A 242 10.16 -9.81 4.96
N GLU A 243 9.80 -9.31 3.78
CA GLU A 243 8.50 -9.57 3.16
C GLU A 243 8.33 -11.03 2.71
N ARG A 244 9.43 -11.71 2.39
CA ARG A 244 9.42 -13.15 2.05
C ARG A 244 9.57 -14.05 3.26
N ALA A 245 10.03 -13.53 4.37
CA ALA A 245 10.23 -14.31 5.59
C ALA A 245 8.88 -14.78 6.14
N GLN A 246 8.78 -16.06 6.44
CA GLN A 246 7.58 -16.68 6.98
C GLN A 246 7.95 -17.75 8.00
N ARG A 247 7.13 -17.86 9.04
CA ARG A 247 7.20 -18.99 9.96
C ARG A 247 6.27 -20.09 9.48
N ARG A 248 6.82 -21.28 9.29
CA ARG A 248 6.06 -22.45 8.85
C ARG A 248 5.69 -23.28 10.06
N LEU A 249 4.39 -23.42 10.34
CA LEU A 249 3.87 -24.32 11.36
C LEU A 249 3.61 -25.68 10.72
N LEU A 250 4.15 -26.73 11.33
CA LEU A 250 3.95 -28.10 10.86
C LEU A 250 2.52 -28.53 11.15
N ILE A 251 1.82 -29.00 10.12
CA ILE A 251 0.49 -29.59 10.21
C ILE A 251 0.58 -31.02 9.73
N GLN A 252 0.08 -31.95 10.55
CA GLN A 252 -0.01 -33.36 10.20
C GLN A 252 -1.45 -33.74 9.93
N TYR A 253 -1.66 -34.52 8.87
CA TYR A 253 -2.92 -35.14 8.56
C TYR A 253 -2.86 -36.62 8.95
N PRO A 254 -3.92 -37.19 9.55
CA PRO A 254 -3.94 -38.60 9.93
C PRO A 254 -3.88 -39.50 8.70
N LYS A 255 -3.26 -40.64 8.87
CA LYS A 255 -3.26 -41.70 7.85
C LYS A 255 -4.69 -42.13 7.57
N ARG A 256 -5.08 -42.14 6.31
CA ARG A 256 -6.42 -42.67 5.89
C ARG A 256 -6.26 -44.02 5.23
N GLN A 257 -7.01 -44.97 5.72
CA GLN A 257 -7.19 -46.28 5.08
C GLN A 257 -8.41 -46.23 4.16
N VAL A 258 -8.21 -46.40 2.87
CA VAL A 258 -9.29 -46.51 1.90
C VAL A 258 -9.21 -47.93 1.30
N GLY A 259 -10.09 -48.82 1.77
CA GLY A 259 -10.04 -50.23 1.43
C GLY A 259 -8.77 -50.92 1.97
N ASN A 260 -8.07 -51.66 1.12
CA ASN A 260 -6.82 -52.39 1.48
C ASN A 260 -5.53 -51.55 1.29
N ARG A 261 -5.65 -50.28 0.93
CA ARG A 261 -4.49 -49.37 0.74
C ARG A 261 -4.41 -48.35 1.88
N MET A 262 -3.27 -48.32 2.55
CA MET A 262 -2.90 -47.26 3.48
C MET A 262 -2.28 -46.10 2.70
N PHE A 263 -2.92 -44.92 2.79
CA PHE A 263 -2.31 -43.67 2.34
C PHE A 263 -1.51 -43.10 3.51
N GLU A 264 -0.24 -42.88 3.29
CA GLU A 264 0.63 -42.23 4.27
C GLU A 264 0.12 -40.84 4.58
N GLY A 265 0.09 -40.48 5.88
CA GLY A 265 -0.33 -39.15 6.30
C GLY A 265 0.59 -38.10 5.71
N GLN A 266 0.03 -37.12 5.00
CA GLN A 266 0.78 -36.02 4.42
C GLN A 266 1.07 -34.99 5.52
N SER A 267 2.31 -34.57 5.62
CA SER A 267 2.69 -33.40 6.41
C SER A 267 2.68 -32.16 5.52
N SER A 268 1.98 -31.13 5.97
CA SER A 268 1.93 -29.83 5.31
C SER A 268 2.41 -28.75 6.27
N HIS A 269 2.67 -27.57 5.76
CA HIS A 269 3.07 -26.43 6.57
C HIS A 269 2.08 -25.28 6.40
N LEU A 270 1.67 -24.65 7.51
CA LEU A 270 0.92 -23.41 7.51
C LEU A 270 1.91 -22.25 7.51
N PRO A 271 2.03 -21.48 6.41
CA PRO A 271 2.93 -20.34 6.37
C PRO A 271 2.29 -19.13 7.07
N LEU A 272 3.00 -18.56 8.03
CA LEU A 272 2.67 -17.29 8.66
C LEU A 272 3.73 -16.25 8.25
N LYS A 273 3.35 -15.25 7.47
CA LYS A 273 4.25 -14.17 7.08
C LYS A 273 4.67 -13.36 8.30
N LEU A 274 5.92 -12.91 8.36
CA LEU A 274 6.41 -12.01 9.42
C LEU A 274 5.69 -10.67 9.37
N ASN A 275 5.43 -10.17 8.18
CA ASN A 275 4.64 -8.95 7.96
C ASN A 275 3.31 -9.31 7.28
N THR A 276 2.34 -9.75 8.06
CA THR A 276 1.00 -10.09 7.56
C THR A 276 0.22 -8.85 7.13
N SER A 277 0.46 -7.72 7.76
CA SER A 277 -0.20 -6.44 7.47
C SER A 277 0.30 -5.78 6.17
N GLY A 278 1.46 -6.17 5.64
CA GLY A 278 2.04 -5.60 4.44
C GLY A 278 2.42 -4.12 4.58
N VAL A 279 2.15 -3.33 3.56
CA VAL A 279 2.45 -1.88 3.51
C VAL A 279 1.33 -0.99 4.05
N ILE A 280 0.21 -1.55 4.43
CA ILE A 280 -0.98 -0.80 4.84
C ILE A 280 -0.76 0.03 6.11
N PRO A 281 -0.09 -0.45 7.17
CA PRO A 281 0.13 0.33 8.38
C PRO A 281 0.85 1.66 8.16
N PRO A 282 1.95 1.74 7.42
CA PRO A 282 2.61 3.02 7.13
C PRO A 282 1.73 3.99 6.33
N ILE A 283 0.98 3.48 5.36
CA ILE A 283 0.05 4.29 4.55
C ILE A 283 -1.04 4.85 5.45
N PHE A 284 -1.61 4.05 6.32
CA PHE A 284 -2.64 4.47 7.26
C PHE A 284 -2.12 5.48 8.27
N ALA A 285 -0.95 5.25 8.84
CA ALA A 285 -0.33 6.17 9.78
C ALA A 285 -0.07 7.55 9.15
N SER A 286 0.48 7.59 7.95
CA SER A 286 0.71 8.84 7.23
C SER A 286 -0.58 9.55 6.87
N SER A 287 -1.60 8.84 6.41
CA SER A 287 -2.90 9.41 6.09
C SER A 287 -3.60 10.02 7.31
N LEU A 288 -3.51 9.36 8.46
CA LEU A 288 -4.12 9.86 9.70
C LEU A 288 -3.39 11.11 10.23
N LEU A 289 -2.07 11.16 10.16
CA LEU A 289 -1.28 12.33 10.57
C LEU A 289 -1.52 13.56 9.70
N LEU A 290 -2.04 13.36 8.52
CA LEU A 290 -2.37 14.45 7.60
C LEU A 290 -3.66 15.17 7.90
N LEU A 291 -4.63 14.53 8.52
CA LEU A 291 -5.91 15.15 8.86
C LEU A 291 -5.72 16.40 9.74
N PRO A 292 -4.93 16.38 10.84
CA PRO A 292 -4.68 17.57 11.63
C PRO A 292 -3.99 18.70 10.85
N THR A 293 -3.04 18.38 9.99
CA THR A 293 -2.33 19.39 9.19
C THR A 293 -3.23 20.03 8.14
N THR A 294 -4.15 19.26 7.55
CA THR A 294 -5.17 19.81 6.65
C THR A 294 -6.07 20.79 7.40
N VAL A 295 -6.56 20.42 8.59
CA VAL A 295 -7.37 21.30 9.43
C VAL A 295 -6.62 22.58 9.83
N ALA A 296 -5.31 22.49 10.10
CA ALA A 296 -4.47 23.65 10.40
C ALA A 296 -4.40 24.63 9.22
N ASN A 297 -4.31 24.12 8.01
CA ASN A 297 -4.28 24.95 6.81
C ASN A 297 -5.61 25.71 6.58
N PHE A 298 -6.76 25.16 7.01
CA PHE A 298 -8.05 25.87 6.97
C PHE A 298 -8.06 27.13 7.82
N ASN A 299 -7.42 27.08 8.97
CA ASN A 299 -7.44 28.22 9.90
C ASN A 299 -6.38 29.29 9.58
N ALA A 300 -5.52 29.08 8.58
CA ALA A 300 -4.49 30.03 8.16
C ALA A 300 -3.70 30.67 9.34
N GLY A 301 -3.43 29.90 10.39
CA GLY A 301 -2.74 30.38 11.59
C GLY A 301 -3.59 31.16 12.58
N GLN A 302 -4.88 31.32 12.36
CA GLN A 302 -5.80 32.03 13.28
C GLN A 302 -6.46 31.13 14.34
N GLY A 303 -5.98 29.89 14.47
CA GLY A 303 -6.46 28.97 15.50
C GLY A 303 -5.96 29.30 16.91
N PRO A 304 -6.50 28.65 17.96
CA PRO A 304 -6.02 28.77 19.31
C PRO A 304 -4.51 28.46 19.40
N GLU A 305 -3.79 29.11 20.30
CA GLU A 305 -2.34 28.93 20.45
C GLU A 305 -1.92 27.48 20.64
N TRP A 306 -2.68 26.71 21.45
CA TRP A 306 -2.40 25.29 21.68
C TRP A 306 -2.50 24.45 20.39
N PHE A 307 -3.41 24.78 19.48
CA PHE A 307 -3.57 24.11 18.20
C PHE A 307 -2.39 24.41 17.26
N ASN A 308 -1.95 25.67 17.21
CA ASN A 308 -0.78 26.06 16.43
C ASN A 308 0.52 25.41 16.95
N VAL A 309 0.66 25.27 18.27
CA VAL A 309 1.79 24.55 18.87
C VAL A 309 1.78 23.07 18.47
N ILE A 310 0.63 22.40 18.54
CA ILE A 310 0.51 20.99 18.16
C ILE A 310 0.82 20.81 16.67
N THR A 311 0.26 21.63 15.80
CA THR A 311 0.47 21.52 14.35
C THR A 311 1.91 21.81 13.94
N THR A 312 2.58 22.73 14.64
CA THR A 312 4.00 23.02 14.45
C THR A 312 4.85 21.82 14.88
N GLN A 313 4.51 21.17 15.98
CA GLN A 313 5.21 19.97 16.45
C GLN A 313 4.92 18.71 15.61
N LEU A 314 3.83 18.68 14.87
CA LEU A 314 3.53 17.64 13.87
C LEU A 314 4.27 17.86 12.54
N GLY A 315 5.07 18.90 12.45
CA GLY A 315 5.95 19.13 11.29
C GLY A 315 6.95 17.99 11.10
N HIS A 316 7.37 17.82 9.85
CA HIS A 316 8.34 16.81 9.45
C HIS A 316 9.67 16.94 10.21
N GLY A 317 10.23 15.84 10.69
CA GLY A 317 11.47 15.81 11.47
C GLY A 317 11.34 16.23 12.93
N ARG A 318 10.15 16.57 13.41
CA ARG A 318 9.92 16.87 14.83
C ARG A 318 9.76 15.60 15.67
N PRO A 319 10.22 15.61 16.93
CA PRO A 319 10.16 14.42 17.80
C PRO A 319 8.72 13.88 17.99
N LEU A 320 7.75 14.78 18.12
CA LEU A 320 6.36 14.40 18.31
C LEU A 320 5.80 13.66 17.08
N PHE A 321 6.13 14.15 15.88
CA PHE A 321 5.75 13.48 14.63
C PHE A 321 6.32 12.06 14.56
N LEU A 322 7.62 11.90 14.86
CA LEU A 322 8.29 10.60 14.82
C LEU A 322 7.68 9.61 15.81
N ILE A 323 7.42 10.04 17.05
CA ILE A 323 6.83 9.20 18.08
C ILE A 323 5.42 8.77 17.70
N LEU A 324 4.58 9.70 17.24
CA LEU A 324 3.22 9.39 16.79
C LEU A 324 3.21 8.48 15.57
N TYR A 325 4.11 8.71 14.63
CA TYR A 325 4.24 7.90 13.43
C TYR A 325 4.58 6.44 13.76
N ILE A 326 5.57 6.22 14.63
CA ILE A 326 5.93 4.89 15.11
C ILE A 326 4.76 4.23 15.86
N ALA A 327 4.14 4.95 16.78
CA ALA A 327 3.02 4.45 17.56
C ALA A 327 1.83 4.03 16.66
N LEU A 328 1.51 4.83 15.66
CA LEU A 328 0.46 4.51 14.69
C LEU A 328 0.82 3.34 13.79
N ILE A 329 2.06 3.23 13.33
CA ILE A 329 2.52 2.08 12.54
C ILE A 329 2.36 0.79 13.35
N VAL A 330 2.81 0.77 14.60
CA VAL A 330 2.69 -0.40 15.48
C VAL A 330 1.22 -0.74 15.74
N PHE A 331 0.41 0.26 16.07
CA PHE A 331 -1.02 0.07 16.31
C PHE A 331 -1.72 -0.52 15.09
N PHE A 332 -1.53 0.04 13.91
CA PHE A 332 -2.16 -0.45 12.70
C PHE A 332 -1.61 -1.80 12.23
N ALA A 333 -0.34 -2.10 12.50
CA ALA A 333 0.22 -3.42 12.23
C ALA A 333 -0.52 -4.51 13.01
N PHE A 334 -0.72 -4.31 14.31
CA PHE A 334 -1.50 -5.25 15.13
C PHE A 334 -2.97 -5.28 14.75
N PHE A 335 -3.57 -4.12 14.57
CA PHE A 335 -4.98 -3.99 14.22
C PHE A 335 -5.30 -4.67 12.88
N TYR A 336 -4.54 -4.38 11.85
CA TYR A 336 -4.76 -4.94 10.53
C TYR A 336 -4.47 -6.45 10.47
N THR A 337 -3.45 -6.92 11.18
CA THR A 337 -3.18 -8.35 11.32
C THR A 337 -4.36 -9.08 11.95
N ALA A 338 -4.96 -8.51 12.98
CA ALA A 338 -6.15 -9.07 13.63
C ALA A 338 -7.37 -9.13 12.69
N ILE A 339 -7.49 -8.18 11.76
CA ILE A 339 -8.59 -8.17 10.78
C ILE A 339 -8.38 -9.20 9.67
N VAL A 340 -7.16 -9.28 9.14
CA VAL A 340 -6.83 -10.11 7.97
C VAL A 340 -6.75 -11.59 8.33
N PHE A 341 -6.20 -11.91 9.48
CA PHE A 341 -5.99 -13.28 9.92
C PHE A 341 -6.85 -13.59 11.15
N ASN A 342 -7.78 -14.53 10.99
CA ASN A 342 -8.60 -15.03 12.09
C ASN A 342 -8.10 -16.39 12.55
N PRO A 343 -7.42 -16.48 13.73
CA PRO A 343 -6.89 -17.74 14.24
C PRO A 343 -7.98 -18.78 14.51
N THR A 344 -9.15 -18.35 14.98
CA THR A 344 -10.27 -19.23 15.30
C THR A 344 -10.81 -19.92 14.07
N GLU A 345 -11.07 -19.18 13.01
CA GLU A 345 -11.55 -19.71 11.74
C GLU A 345 -10.53 -20.68 11.09
N THR A 346 -9.25 -20.31 11.15
CA THR A 346 -8.16 -21.15 10.66
C THR A 346 -8.09 -22.47 11.44
N ALA A 347 -8.20 -22.43 12.76
CA ALA A 347 -8.20 -23.62 13.61
C ALA A 347 -9.41 -24.53 13.36
N GLU A 348 -10.60 -23.94 13.17
CA GLU A 348 -11.82 -24.70 12.80
C GLU A 348 -11.68 -25.35 11.42
N ASN A 349 -11.14 -24.64 10.43
CA ASN A 349 -10.92 -25.19 9.10
C ASN A 349 -9.92 -26.35 9.14
N LEU A 350 -8.83 -26.23 9.91
CA LEU A 350 -7.91 -27.34 10.12
C LEU A 350 -8.60 -28.55 10.76
N LYS A 351 -9.42 -28.32 11.77
CA LYS A 351 -10.20 -29.39 12.43
C LYS A 351 -11.16 -30.07 11.47
N LYS A 352 -11.89 -29.33 10.65
CA LYS A 352 -12.81 -29.84 9.64
C LYS A 352 -12.11 -30.73 8.61
N HIS A 353 -10.88 -30.38 8.22
CA HIS A 353 -10.08 -31.14 7.26
C HIS A 353 -9.23 -32.26 7.91
N GLY A 354 -9.32 -32.44 9.23
CA GLY A 354 -8.58 -33.45 9.97
C GLY A 354 -7.11 -33.16 10.19
N GLY A 355 -6.67 -31.91 9.94
CA GLY A 355 -5.32 -31.46 10.22
C GLY A 355 -5.13 -31.09 11.69
N PHE A 356 -3.96 -31.40 12.24
CA PHE A 356 -3.60 -31.01 13.61
C PHE A 356 -2.13 -30.60 13.70
N ILE A 357 -1.84 -29.76 14.68
CA ILE A 357 -0.47 -29.38 15.01
C ILE A 357 0.08 -30.40 16.01
N PRO A 358 1.26 -30.99 15.80
CA PRO A 358 1.84 -31.96 16.71
C PRO A 358 1.94 -31.40 18.14
N GLY A 359 1.42 -32.17 19.11
CA GLY A 359 1.45 -31.78 20.54
C GLY A 359 0.36 -30.82 20.99
N ILE A 360 -0.55 -30.39 20.11
CA ILE A 360 -1.62 -29.45 20.43
C ILE A 360 -2.97 -30.06 20.06
N ARG A 361 -3.94 -29.95 20.97
CA ARG A 361 -5.28 -30.48 20.78
C ARG A 361 -6.03 -29.67 19.68
N PRO A 362 -6.64 -30.34 18.68
CA PRO A 362 -7.40 -29.63 17.65
C PRO A 362 -8.56 -28.80 18.21
N GLY A 363 -8.79 -27.63 17.65
CA GLY A 363 -9.86 -26.71 18.02
C GLY A 363 -9.36 -25.48 18.75
N GLU A 364 -9.95 -25.10 19.86
CA GLU A 364 -9.68 -23.86 20.59
C GLU A 364 -8.21 -23.71 21.02
N ARG A 365 -7.58 -24.78 21.48
CA ARG A 365 -6.13 -24.79 21.82
C ARG A 365 -5.23 -24.50 20.63
N THR A 366 -5.62 -24.95 19.46
CA THR A 366 -4.91 -24.65 18.20
C THR A 366 -5.06 -23.17 17.84
N ALA A 367 -6.25 -22.59 18.02
CA ALA A 367 -6.48 -21.17 17.82
C ALA A 367 -5.64 -20.30 18.78
N GLU A 368 -5.59 -20.65 20.06
CA GLU A 368 -4.75 -19.97 21.05
C GLU A 368 -3.26 -20.02 20.68
N TYR A 369 -2.77 -21.17 20.23
CA TYR A 369 -1.38 -21.32 19.82
C TYR A 369 -1.05 -20.49 18.58
N ILE A 370 -1.92 -20.51 17.57
CA ILE A 370 -1.74 -19.71 16.36
C ILE A 370 -1.75 -18.22 16.70
N ASP A 371 -2.67 -17.77 17.57
CA ASP A 371 -2.72 -16.39 18.02
C ASP A 371 -1.47 -15.97 18.79
N TYR A 372 -0.97 -16.84 19.65
CA TYR A 372 0.28 -16.62 20.37
C TYR A 372 1.48 -16.43 19.45
N VAL A 373 1.62 -17.29 18.45
CA VAL A 373 2.71 -17.22 17.46
C VAL A 373 2.53 -15.98 16.57
N LEU A 374 1.30 -15.70 16.13
CA LEU A 374 1.00 -14.56 15.27
C LEU A 374 1.30 -13.22 15.94
N SER A 375 0.93 -13.06 17.22
CA SER A 375 1.19 -11.84 17.99
C SER A 375 2.69 -11.55 18.11
N ARG A 376 3.50 -12.57 18.32
CA ARG A 376 4.96 -12.42 18.41
C ARG A 376 5.59 -12.09 17.07
N ILE A 377 5.14 -12.73 16.01
CA ILE A 377 5.59 -12.45 14.64
C ILE A 377 5.20 -11.03 14.24
N THR A 378 4.00 -10.59 14.59
CA THR A 378 3.53 -9.23 14.31
C THR A 378 4.36 -8.18 15.04
N CYS A 379 4.83 -8.45 16.24
CA CYS A 379 5.75 -7.57 16.96
C CYS A 379 7.06 -7.35 16.17
N ILE A 380 7.63 -8.42 15.63
CA ILE A 380 8.83 -8.33 14.78
C ILE A 380 8.53 -7.57 13.49
N GLY A 381 7.39 -7.83 12.85
CA GLY A 381 6.93 -7.13 11.65
C GLY A 381 6.71 -5.64 11.88
N ALA A 382 6.11 -5.27 13.00
CA ALA A 382 5.90 -3.87 13.38
C ALA A 382 7.23 -3.14 13.64
N ALA A 383 8.18 -3.78 14.33
CA ALA A 383 9.51 -3.24 14.54
C ALA A 383 10.25 -3.02 13.21
N TYR A 384 10.17 -3.98 12.31
CA TYR A 384 10.73 -3.88 10.97
C TYR A 384 10.13 -2.69 10.18
N LEU A 385 8.81 -2.57 10.15
CA LEU A 385 8.12 -1.46 9.48
C LEU A 385 8.52 -0.10 10.07
N ALA A 386 8.58 -0.01 11.41
CA ALA A 386 9.00 1.21 12.09
C ALA A 386 10.43 1.62 11.71
N ILE A 387 11.36 0.69 11.71
CA ILE A 387 12.78 0.96 11.36
C ILE A 387 12.90 1.42 9.91
N VAL A 388 12.26 0.72 8.98
CA VAL A 388 12.31 1.05 7.55
C VAL A 388 11.67 2.41 7.26
N CYS A 389 10.55 2.74 7.93
CA CYS A 389 9.87 4.01 7.73
C CYS A 389 10.57 5.20 8.40
N LEU A 390 11.30 4.98 9.50
CA LEU A 390 12.07 6.02 10.18
C LEU A 390 13.37 6.39 9.48
N LEU A 391 13.97 5.44 8.76
CA LEU A 391 15.28 5.64 8.14
C LEU A 391 15.34 6.90 7.26
N PRO A 392 14.36 7.17 6.36
CA PRO A 392 14.37 8.38 5.54
C PRO A 392 14.18 9.65 6.36
N GLU A 393 13.35 9.60 7.40
CA GLU A 393 13.12 10.74 8.27
C GLU A 393 14.43 11.20 8.96
N ILE A 394 15.19 10.24 9.43
CA ILE A 394 16.50 10.49 10.06
C ILE A 394 17.47 11.04 9.02
N LEU A 395 17.50 10.49 7.82
CA LEU A 395 18.38 10.96 6.75
C LEU A 395 18.08 12.40 6.31
N ILE A 396 16.81 12.72 6.14
CA ILE A 396 16.38 14.08 5.77
C ILE A 396 16.77 15.07 6.88
N SER A 397 16.58 14.69 8.13
CA SER A 397 16.86 15.56 9.28
C SER A 397 18.36 15.83 9.49
N TYR A 398 19.22 14.82 9.30
CA TYR A 398 20.64 14.92 9.61
C TYR A 398 21.55 15.20 8.40
N ALA A 399 21.19 14.69 7.23
CA ALA A 399 22.02 14.78 6.04
C ALA A 399 21.57 15.85 5.04
N ALA A 400 20.45 16.54 5.29
CA ALA A 400 19.86 17.55 4.41
C ALA A 400 19.70 17.06 2.94
N VAL A 401 19.53 15.76 2.74
CA VAL A 401 19.32 15.17 1.43
C VAL A 401 17.88 15.48 1.02
N PRO A 402 17.63 16.13 -0.11
CA PRO A 402 16.27 16.41 -0.61
C PRO A 402 15.65 15.15 -1.18
N PHE A 403 15.73 14.05 -0.47
CA PHE A 403 15.40 12.73 -0.95
C PHE A 403 14.17 12.21 -0.20
N TYR A 404 12.99 12.55 -0.73
CA TYR A 404 11.72 11.98 -0.25
C TYR A 404 11.57 10.49 -0.59
N PHE A 405 12.51 9.93 -1.33
CA PHE A 405 12.57 8.53 -1.68
C PHE A 405 13.13 7.72 -0.51
N GLY A 406 12.33 7.58 0.52
CA GLY A 406 12.70 6.91 1.74
C GLY A 406 12.06 5.55 1.92
N GLY A 407 12.20 5.00 3.12
CA GLY A 407 11.77 3.65 3.46
C GLY A 407 10.32 3.35 3.14
N THR A 408 9.40 4.28 3.36
CA THR A 408 7.97 4.08 3.06
C THR A 408 7.74 3.89 1.56
N SER A 409 8.35 4.72 0.73
CA SER A 409 8.21 4.63 -0.72
C SER A 409 8.85 3.37 -1.28
N LEU A 410 10.06 3.05 -0.83
CA LEU A 410 10.74 1.80 -1.19
C LEU A 410 9.93 0.59 -0.74
N LEU A 411 9.40 0.61 0.48
CA LEU A 411 8.55 -0.44 1.01
C LEU A 411 7.32 -0.67 0.14
N ILE A 412 6.62 0.39 -0.24
CA ILE A 412 5.41 0.31 -1.08
C ILE A 412 5.77 -0.25 -2.45
N VAL A 413 6.80 0.29 -3.11
CA VAL A 413 7.21 -0.17 -4.44
C VAL A 413 7.60 -1.64 -4.44
N VAL A 414 8.43 -2.06 -3.49
CA VAL A 414 8.89 -3.45 -3.40
C VAL A 414 7.74 -4.40 -3.09
N SER A 415 6.91 -4.09 -2.09
CA SER A 415 5.81 -4.98 -1.68
C SER A 415 4.74 -5.09 -2.75
N VAL A 416 4.33 -3.99 -3.37
CA VAL A 416 3.34 -4.02 -4.45
C VAL A 416 3.86 -4.77 -5.67
N THR A 417 5.14 -4.60 -6.00
CA THR A 417 5.77 -5.35 -7.10
C THR A 417 5.79 -6.85 -6.78
N MET A 418 6.16 -7.24 -5.57
CA MET A 418 6.18 -8.63 -5.14
C MET A 418 4.79 -9.26 -5.19
N ASP A 419 3.76 -8.57 -4.69
CA ASP A 419 2.38 -9.04 -4.71
C ASP A 419 1.87 -9.19 -6.14
N THR A 420 2.19 -8.25 -7.02
CA THR A 420 1.81 -8.29 -8.44
C THR A 420 2.48 -9.47 -9.15
N VAL A 421 3.78 -9.69 -8.93
CA VAL A 421 4.53 -10.82 -9.49
C VAL A 421 3.96 -12.15 -8.97
N ALA A 422 3.63 -12.24 -7.69
CA ALA A 422 3.01 -13.44 -7.11
C ALA A 422 1.65 -13.76 -7.75
N GLN A 423 0.84 -12.75 -8.03
CA GLN A 423 -0.43 -12.94 -8.75
C GLN A 423 -0.22 -13.37 -10.19
N ILE A 424 0.74 -12.80 -10.91
CA ILE A 424 1.09 -13.22 -12.28
C ILE A 424 1.52 -14.69 -12.28
N GLN A 425 2.34 -15.10 -11.33
CA GLN A 425 2.76 -16.49 -11.19
C GLN A 425 1.58 -17.42 -10.91
N GLY A 426 0.64 -17.00 -10.06
CA GLY A 426 -0.60 -17.73 -9.79
C GLY A 426 -1.44 -17.97 -11.06
N TYR A 427 -1.60 -16.96 -11.88
CA TYR A 427 -2.32 -17.08 -13.17
C TYR A 427 -1.58 -17.98 -14.16
N LEU A 428 -0.26 -17.91 -14.23
CA LEU A 428 0.54 -18.79 -15.10
C LEU A 428 0.43 -20.25 -14.69
N LEU A 429 0.49 -20.55 -13.39
CA LEU A 429 0.31 -21.91 -12.86
C LEU A 429 -1.08 -22.43 -13.18
N ALA A 430 -2.12 -21.64 -12.94
CA ALA A 430 -3.50 -22.04 -13.25
C ALA A 430 -3.67 -22.38 -14.73
N HIS A 431 -3.09 -21.60 -15.64
CA HIS A 431 -3.13 -21.86 -17.07
C HIS A 431 -2.39 -23.13 -17.49
N GLN A 432 -1.23 -23.42 -16.87
CA GLN A 432 -0.49 -24.67 -17.11
C GLN A 432 -1.29 -25.90 -16.67
N TYR A 433 -1.95 -25.85 -15.49
CA TYR A 433 -2.80 -26.94 -15.01
C TYR A 433 -4.00 -27.17 -15.90
N GLU A 434 -4.63 -26.12 -16.41
CA GLU A 434 -5.75 -26.24 -17.35
C GLU A 434 -5.33 -26.93 -18.64
N GLY A 435 -4.16 -26.62 -19.16
CA GLY A 435 -3.54 -27.29 -20.31
C GLY A 435 -3.30 -28.79 -20.09
N LEU A 436 -2.84 -29.17 -18.90
CA LEU A 436 -2.63 -30.57 -18.51
C LEU A 436 -3.95 -31.33 -18.40
N ILE A 437 -4.98 -30.73 -17.81
CA ILE A 437 -6.32 -31.34 -17.68
C ILE A 437 -6.95 -31.57 -19.07
N LYS A 438 -6.84 -30.60 -19.97
CA LYS A 438 -7.35 -30.77 -21.35
C LYS A 438 -6.63 -31.92 -22.08
N ARG A 439 -5.32 -32.06 -21.91
CA ARG A 439 -4.52 -33.17 -22.47
C ARG A 439 -4.88 -34.53 -21.86
N SER A 440 -5.16 -34.59 -20.56
CA SER A 440 -5.55 -35.86 -19.89
C SER A 440 -6.94 -36.33 -20.32
N LYS A 441 -7.90 -35.40 -20.48
CA LYS A 441 -9.24 -35.72 -21.01
C LYS A 441 -9.22 -36.26 -22.45
N LEU A 442 -8.32 -35.78 -23.29
CA LEU A 442 -8.13 -36.27 -24.65
C LEU A 442 -7.54 -37.69 -24.69
N ARG A 443 -6.68 -38.05 -23.71
CA ARG A 443 -6.16 -39.42 -23.60
C ARG A 443 -7.20 -40.44 -23.08
N GLY A 444 -8.09 -40.00 -22.20
CA GLY A 444 -9.17 -40.88 -21.68
C GLY A 444 -10.25 -41.21 -22.69
N ARG A 445 -10.41 -40.44 -23.78
CA ARG A 445 -11.44 -40.68 -24.82
C ARG A 445 -10.96 -41.61 -25.96
N ARG A 446 -9.70 -42.07 -25.90
CA ARG A 446 -9.07 -43.00 -26.86
C ARG A 446 -8.92 -44.45 -26.31
N ARG A 447 -9.56 -44.79 -25.18
CA ARG A 447 -9.68 -46.17 -24.69
C ARG A 447 -11.11 -46.64 -24.70
#